data_96c51fee77c91b7a0bba82e2afada0fc
#
_entry.id   96c51fee77c91b7a0bba82e2afada0fc
#
_cell.length_a   1.000
_cell.length_b   1.000
_cell.length_c   1.000
_cell.angle_alpha   90.00
_cell.angle_beta   90.00
_cell.angle_gamma   90.00
#
_symmetry.space_group_name_H-M   'P 1'
#
loop_
_entity.id
_entity.type
_entity.pdbx_description
1 polymer ?
#
loop_
_entity_poly.entity_id
_entity_poly.type
_entity_poly.pdbx_seq_one_letter_code
_entity_poly.pdbx_strand_id
1 'polypeptide(L)'
;METEKTTSVKISTHSPFQKLKVVAIGQVLAEDTFDWITEEKIKGPMQKILKETNEDLQEFKRVLEGLGVEVHQPEPLDRSILGNKQQIPHVPLQPRDVFLTLGNKCYQQNTHQVYDYMKDIVHEDCLVDLFNEVYGPGGASFEGHE
;
A
#
# COMPACT_ATOMS: atom_id res chain seq x y z
N MET A 1 -9.02 26.22 -6.59
CA MET A 1 -9.02 24.85 -7.13
C MET A 1 -9.57 23.96 -6.04
N GLU A 2 -10.85 23.60 -6.15
CA GLU A 2 -11.45 22.63 -5.24
C GLU A 2 -10.81 21.27 -5.55
N THR A 3 -10.07 20.74 -4.59
CA THR A 3 -9.64 19.36 -4.59
C THR A 3 -10.89 18.49 -4.56
N GLU A 4 -11.18 17.79 -5.64
CA GLU A 4 -12.21 16.75 -5.65
C GLU A 4 -11.94 15.81 -4.47
N LYS A 5 -12.85 15.85 -3.51
CA LYS A 5 -12.80 14.97 -2.35
C LYS A 5 -13.06 13.56 -2.87
N THR A 6 -12.01 12.79 -3.07
CA THR A 6 -12.10 11.38 -3.46
C THR A 6 -13.08 10.70 -2.51
N THR A 7 -14.17 10.18 -3.04
CA THR A 7 -15.21 9.53 -2.23
C THR A 7 -14.60 8.29 -1.60
N SER A 8 -14.42 8.29 -0.28
CA SER A 8 -13.85 7.16 0.43
C SER A 8 -14.75 5.92 0.34
N VAL A 9 -14.14 4.75 0.26
CA VAL A 9 -14.80 3.47 0.03
C VAL A 9 -15.30 2.88 1.34
N LYS A 10 -16.59 2.55 1.41
CA LYS A 10 -17.17 1.75 2.49
C LYS A 10 -16.96 0.27 2.24
N ILE A 11 -16.42 -0.42 3.24
CA ILE A 11 -16.16 -1.86 3.17
C ILE A 11 -17.45 -2.66 3.28
N SER A 12 -17.60 -3.69 2.42
CA SER A 12 -18.67 -4.68 2.46
C SER A 12 -18.16 -6.00 1.90
N THR A 13 -17.41 -6.74 2.71
CA THR A 13 -16.76 -8.00 2.32
C THR A 13 -17.29 -9.15 3.19
N HIS A 14 -18.27 -9.88 2.69
CA HIS A 14 -18.95 -10.94 3.42
C HIS A 14 -18.64 -12.35 2.92
N SER A 15 -18.02 -12.47 1.75
CA SER A 15 -17.66 -13.75 1.14
C SER A 15 -16.55 -13.56 0.11
N PRO A 16 -15.58 -14.50 0.01
CA PRO A 16 -14.54 -14.48 -1.02
C PRO A 16 -15.10 -14.71 -2.45
N PHE A 17 -16.34 -15.15 -2.55
CA PHE A 17 -17.03 -15.42 -3.83
C PHE A 17 -17.93 -14.29 -4.28
N GLN A 18 -18.00 -13.17 -3.58
CA GLN A 18 -18.74 -12.01 -4.02
C GLN A 18 -18.09 -11.40 -5.26
N LYS A 19 -18.93 -10.85 -6.16
CA LYS A 19 -18.43 -10.10 -7.31
C LYS A 19 -17.56 -8.93 -6.79
N LEU A 20 -16.31 -8.89 -7.23
CA LEU A 20 -15.39 -7.80 -6.93
C LEU A 20 -15.93 -6.51 -7.55
N LYS A 21 -16.07 -5.45 -6.76
CA LYS A 21 -16.55 -4.14 -7.19
C LYS A 21 -15.47 -3.07 -7.08
N VAL A 22 -14.71 -3.11 -5.98
CA VAL A 22 -13.65 -2.15 -5.66
C VAL A 22 -12.44 -2.92 -5.15
N VAL A 23 -11.26 -2.52 -5.57
CA VAL A 23 -10.01 -3.11 -5.11
C VAL A 23 -8.94 -2.04 -4.92
N ALA A 24 -8.16 -2.16 -3.87
CA ALA A 24 -6.90 -1.45 -3.71
C ALA A 24 -5.76 -2.37 -4.13
N ILE A 25 -4.97 -1.94 -5.10
CA ILE A 25 -3.75 -2.63 -5.51
C ILE A 25 -2.52 -1.93 -4.96
N GLY A 26 -1.43 -2.66 -4.86
CA GLY A 26 -0.17 -2.11 -4.42
C GLY A 26 0.48 -1.20 -5.44
N GLN A 27 1.64 -0.67 -5.06
CA GLN A 27 2.44 0.22 -5.90
C GLN A 27 3.92 -0.13 -5.75
N VAL A 28 4.70 0.27 -6.74
CA VAL A 28 6.16 0.23 -6.67
C VAL A 28 6.70 1.52 -6.03
N LEU A 29 7.99 1.50 -5.74
CA LEU A 29 8.73 2.69 -5.36
C LEU A 29 9.09 3.52 -6.59
N ALA A 30 9.35 4.82 -6.39
CA ALA A 30 9.80 5.69 -7.46
C ALA A 30 11.14 5.21 -8.05
N GLU A 31 11.37 5.50 -9.33
CA GLU A 31 12.53 4.98 -10.07
C GLU A 31 13.88 5.43 -9.47
N ASP A 32 13.92 6.60 -8.83
CA ASP A 32 15.11 7.16 -8.18
C ASP A 32 15.46 6.48 -6.85
N THR A 33 14.63 5.57 -6.37
CA THR A 33 14.82 4.87 -5.08
C THR A 33 16.20 4.22 -4.97
N PHE A 34 16.76 3.74 -6.08
CA PHE A 34 18.05 3.07 -6.13
C PHE A 34 19.21 3.95 -6.62
N ASP A 35 19.04 5.27 -6.72
CA ASP A 35 20.08 6.18 -7.22
C ASP A 35 21.32 6.27 -6.31
N TRP A 36 21.18 5.90 -5.03
CA TRP A 36 22.28 5.79 -4.09
C TRP A 36 23.23 4.61 -4.36
N ILE A 37 22.82 3.63 -5.18
CA ILE A 37 23.66 2.50 -5.56
C ILE A 37 24.61 2.95 -6.65
N THR A 38 25.92 2.87 -6.38
CA THR A 38 26.97 3.28 -7.31
C THR A 38 27.39 2.17 -8.28
N GLU A 39 27.09 0.93 -7.94
CA GLU A 39 27.46 -0.24 -8.75
C GLU A 39 26.39 -0.53 -9.80
N GLU A 40 26.67 -0.20 -11.06
CA GLU A 40 25.75 -0.36 -12.17
C GLU A 40 25.23 -1.80 -12.37
N LYS A 41 26.05 -2.79 -12.04
CA LYS A 41 25.64 -4.22 -12.11
C LYS A 41 24.50 -4.56 -11.15
N ILE A 42 24.33 -3.76 -10.09
CA ILE A 42 23.26 -3.92 -9.11
C ILE A 42 22.14 -2.93 -9.42
N LYS A 43 22.48 -1.65 -9.63
CA LYS A 43 21.51 -0.57 -9.85
C LYS A 43 20.63 -0.84 -11.06
N GLY A 44 21.21 -1.18 -12.21
CA GLY A 44 20.48 -1.40 -13.46
C GLY A 44 19.40 -2.47 -13.33
N PRO A 45 19.71 -3.70 -12.84
CA PRO A 45 18.70 -4.71 -12.59
C PRO A 45 17.60 -4.29 -11.62
N MET A 46 17.94 -3.56 -10.54
CA MET A 46 16.95 -3.09 -9.56
C MET A 46 15.98 -2.07 -10.16
N GLN A 47 16.49 -1.10 -10.92
CA GLN A 47 15.65 -0.14 -11.65
C GLN A 47 14.76 -0.82 -12.69
N LYS A 48 15.32 -1.82 -13.41
CA LYS A 48 14.55 -2.61 -14.37
C LYS A 48 13.38 -3.34 -13.70
N ILE A 49 13.61 -3.95 -12.53
CA ILE A 49 12.56 -4.62 -11.75
C ILE A 49 11.45 -3.63 -11.39
N LEU A 50 11.78 -2.43 -10.90
CA LEU A 50 10.77 -1.41 -10.57
C LEU A 50 9.94 -1.04 -11.80
N LYS A 51 10.60 -0.81 -12.93
CA LYS A 51 9.93 -0.44 -14.19
C LYS A 51 8.99 -1.55 -14.66
N GLU A 52 9.49 -2.78 -14.79
CA GLU A 52 8.69 -3.92 -15.26
C GLU A 52 7.53 -4.21 -14.31
N THR A 53 7.75 -4.14 -12.99
CA THR A 53 6.68 -4.32 -12.02
C THR A 53 5.62 -3.22 -12.13
N ASN A 54 6.01 -1.97 -12.39
CA ASN A 54 5.03 -0.91 -12.61
C ASN A 54 4.21 -1.15 -13.89
N GLU A 55 4.86 -1.57 -14.98
CA GLU A 55 4.18 -1.93 -16.23
C GLU A 55 3.15 -3.06 -16.00
N ASP A 56 3.51 -4.10 -15.27
CA ASP A 56 2.62 -5.21 -14.91
C ASP A 56 1.43 -4.73 -14.05
N LEU A 57 1.67 -3.85 -13.07
CA LEU A 57 0.60 -3.29 -12.25
C LEU A 57 -0.37 -2.42 -13.06
N GLN A 58 0.13 -1.63 -14.01
CA GLN A 58 -0.71 -0.82 -14.89
C GLN A 58 -1.57 -1.73 -15.80
N GLU A 59 -1.01 -2.79 -16.33
CA GLU A 59 -1.76 -3.75 -17.13
C GLU A 59 -2.81 -4.48 -16.28
N PHE A 60 -2.46 -4.88 -15.07
CA PHE A 60 -3.40 -5.50 -14.12
C PHE A 60 -4.56 -4.55 -13.79
N LYS A 61 -4.26 -3.28 -13.50
CA LYS A 61 -5.27 -2.23 -13.31
C LYS A 61 -6.20 -2.14 -14.51
N ARG A 62 -5.64 -2.03 -15.71
CA ARG A 62 -6.40 -1.94 -16.97
C ARG A 62 -7.37 -3.12 -17.17
N VAL A 63 -6.91 -4.33 -16.86
CA VAL A 63 -7.74 -5.54 -16.96
C VAL A 63 -8.90 -5.49 -15.98
N LEU A 64 -8.65 -5.12 -14.73
CA LEU A 64 -9.68 -5.03 -13.68
C LEU A 64 -10.72 -3.96 -14.02
N GLU A 65 -10.30 -2.78 -14.46
CA GLU A 65 -11.18 -1.70 -14.90
C GLU A 65 -12.03 -2.12 -16.11
N GLY A 66 -11.43 -2.86 -17.06
CA GLY A 66 -12.13 -3.47 -18.19
C GLY A 66 -13.23 -4.47 -17.78
N LEU A 67 -13.11 -5.08 -16.61
CA LEU A 67 -14.11 -5.95 -16.00
C LEU A 67 -15.15 -5.19 -15.17
N GLY A 68 -15.07 -3.87 -15.11
CA GLY A 68 -15.99 -3.01 -14.36
C GLY A 68 -15.68 -2.95 -12.86
N VAL A 69 -14.42 -3.19 -12.48
CA VAL A 69 -13.94 -3.05 -11.10
C VAL A 69 -13.35 -1.65 -10.94
N GLU A 70 -13.72 -0.96 -9.87
CA GLU A 70 -13.09 0.30 -9.46
C GLU A 70 -11.74 -0.04 -8.82
N VAL A 71 -10.64 0.53 -9.35
CA VAL A 71 -9.28 0.24 -8.87
C VAL A 71 -8.65 1.47 -8.24
N HIS A 72 -8.28 1.35 -6.98
CA HIS A 72 -7.50 2.33 -6.26
C HIS A 72 -6.03 1.92 -6.23
N GLN A 73 -5.16 2.80 -6.69
CA GLN A 73 -3.71 2.63 -6.70
C GLN A 73 -3.05 3.94 -6.30
N PRO A 74 -2.15 3.94 -5.32
CA PRO A 74 -1.42 5.15 -4.96
C PRO A 74 -0.43 5.52 -6.07
N GLU A 75 0.02 6.76 -6.07
CA GLU A 75 1.19 7.15 -6.85
C GLU A 75 2.44 6.41 -6.35
N PRO A 76 3.47 6.23 -7.22
CA PRO A 76 4.74 5.65 -6.79
C PRO A 76 5.30 6.39 -5.58
N LEU A 77 5.66 5.63 -4.55
CA LEU A 77 6.13 6.22 -3.30
C LEU A 77 7.50 6.84 -3.47
N ASP A 78 7.60 8.12 -3.08
CA ASP A 78 8.87 8.84 -3.04
C ASP A 78 9.81 8.22 -2.00
N ARG A 79 11.11 8.21 -2.33
CA ARG A 79 12.16 7.70 -1.45
C ARG A 79 12.20 8.41 -0.09
N SER A 80 11.78 9.67 -0.02
CA SER A 80 11.79 10.46 1.22
C SER A 80 10.99 9.82 2.34
N ILE A 81 9.96 9.03 2.00
CA ILE A 81 9.15 8.28 2.97
C ILE A 81 9.96 7.22 3.73
N LEU A 82 11.08 6.79 3.16
CA LEU A 82 11.97 5.77 3.72
C LEU A 82 13.10 6.38 4.58
N GLY A 83 13.16 7.70 4.63
CA GLY A 83 14.26 8.44 5.26
C GLY A 83 15.59 8.27 4.51
N ASN A 84 16.69 8.69 5.13
CA ASN A 84 18.04 8.63 4.53
C ASN A 84 18.70 7.23 4.61
N LYS A 85 17.93 6.18 4.75
CA LYS A 85 18.48 4.83 4.91
C LYS A 85 18.85 4.25 3.55
N GLN A 86 20.11 3.88 3.42
CA GLN A 86 20.62 3.09 2.30
C GLN A 86 20.23 1.61 2.50
N GLN A 87 18.94 1.34 2.53
CA GLN A 87 18.40 0.00 2.70
C GLN A 87 17.46 -0.29 1.54
N ILE A 88 17.35 -1.56 1.18
CA ILE A 88 16.30 -2.01 0.26
C ILE A 88 14.98 -1.82 1.00
N PRO A 89 14.11 -0.93 0.50
CA PRO A 89 12.88 -0.62 1.19
C PRO A 89 11.86 -1.75 1.06
N HIS A 90 10.94 -1.79 2.01
CA HIS A 90 9.77 -2.63 1.87
C HIS A 90 8.89 -2.11 0.72
N VAL A 91 8.66 -2.94 -0.29
CA VAL A 91 7.87 -2.56 -1.46
C VAL A 91 6.38 -2.70 -1.15
N PRO A 92 5.56 -1.67 -1.34
CA PRO A 92 4.14 -1.68 -0.98
C PRO A 92 3.26 -2.42 -2.01
N LEU A 93 3.72 -3.56 -2.50
CA LEU A 93 3.04 -4.32 -3.54
C LEU A 93 1.78 -5.04 -3.06
N GLN A 94 1.73 -5.42 -1.79
CA GLN A 94 0.70 -6.32 -1.28
C GLN A 94 -0.02 -5.71 -0.07
N PRO A 95 -1.00 -4.82 -0.28
CA PRO A 95 -1.79 -4.22 0.80
C PRO A 95 -2.44 -5.26 1.71
N ARG A 96 -2.84 -6.41 1.18
CA ARG A 96 -3.46 -7.53 1.91
C ARG A 96 -2.60 -8.08 3.05
N ASP A 97 -1.28 -7.88 2.99
CA ASP A 97 -0.37 -8.36 4.04
C ASP A 97 -0.45 -7.51 5.30
N VAL A 98 -1.03 -6.32 5.18
CA VAL A 98 -1.17 -5.34 6.26
C VAL A 98 -2.64 -5.08 6.59
N PHE A 99 -3.54 -5.24 5.61
CA PHE A 99 -4.96 -4.97 5.75
C PHE A 99 -5.81 -6.21 5.52
N LEU A 100 -6.76 -6.43 6.41
CA LEU A 100 -7.76 -7.47 6.29
C LEU A 100 -9.15 -6.85 6.23
N THR A 101 -9.90 -7.12 5.16
CA THR A 101 -11.31 -6.71 5.06
C THR A 101 -12.22 -7.86 5.51
N LEU A 102 -13.10 -7.58 6.46
CA LEU A 102 -14.08 -8.54 6.97
C LEU A 102 -15.39 -7.83 7.35
N GLY A 103 -16.49 -8.26 6.77
CA GLY A 103 -17.77 -7.62 6.97
C GLY A 103 -17.75 -6.18 6.48
N ASN A 104 -18.00 -5.23 7.35
CA ASN A 104 -17.97 -3.79 7.07
C ASN A 104 -16.70 -3.09 7.60
N LYS A 105 -15.68 -3.85 7.96
CA LYS A 105 -14.45 -3.32 8.54
C LYS A 105 -13.22 -3.68 7.71
N CYS A 106 -12.24 -2.80 7.78
CA CYS A 106 -10.89 -2.95 7.26
C CYS A 106 -9.91 -2.87 8.43
N TYR A 107 -9.30 -3.97 8.77
CA TYR A 107 -8.40 -4.09 9.91
C TYR A 107 -6.96 -3.85 9.45
N GLN A 108 -6.32 -2.85 10.03
CA GLN A 108 -4.90 -2.61 9.83
C GLN A 108 -4.09 -3.38 10.88
N GLN A 109 -3.21 -4.26 10.42
CA GLN A 109 -2.39 -5.12 11.30
C GLN A 109 -1.03 -4.52 11.62
N ASN A 110 -0.58 -3.53 10.83
CA ASN A 110 0.74 -2.93 10.97
C ASN A 110 0.69 -1.44 10.62
N THR A 111 1.54 -0.65 11.28
CA THR A 111 1.65 0.81 11.11
C THR A 111 2.72 1.21 10.10
N HIS A 112 3.08 0.35 9.14
CA HIS A 112 4.11 0.67 8.17
C HIS A 112 3.67 1.83 7.25
N GLN A 113 4.40 2.94 7.27
CA GLN A 113 4.06 4.20 6.58
C GLN A 113 3.82 4.04 5.06
N VAL A 114 4.45 3.04 4.42
CA VAL A 114 4.27 2.78 2.99
C VAL A 114 2.83 2.41 2.61
N TYR A 115 1.99 2.10 3.58
CA TYR A 115 0.58 1.78 3.38
C TYR A 115 -0.39 2.86 3.88
N ASP A 116 0.11 4.03 4.28
CA ASP A 116 -0.75 5.12 4.79
C ASP A 116 -1.79 5.59 3.76
N TYR A 117 -1.52 5.40 2.47
CA TYR A 117 -2.48 5.70 1.40
C TYR A 117 -3.82 4.96 1.55
N MET A 118 -3.85 3.82 2.23
CA MET A 118 -5.10 3.09 2.47
C MET A 118 -6.06 3.88 3.36
N LYS A 119 -5.57 4.77 4.21
CA LYS A 119 -6.39 5.67 5.06
C LYS A 119 -7.15 6.69 4.22
N ASP A 120 -6.62 7.04 3.05
CA ASP A 120 -7.27 7.96 2.12
C ASP A 120 -8.34 7.25 1.26
N ILE A 121 -8.18 5.94 1.05
CA ILE A 121 -9.09 5.11 0.26
C ILE A 121 -10.27 4.62 1.10
N VAL A 122 -10.00 4.06 2.29
CA VAL A 122 -11.01 3.44 3.15
C VAL A 122 -11.75 4.50 3.96
N HIS A 123 -13.07 4.39 4.02
CA HIS A 123 -13.87 5.29 4.86
C HIS A 123 -13.49 5.12 6.33
N GLU A 124 -13.33 6.24 7.06
CA GLU A 124 -12.87 6.27 8.45
C GLU A 124 -13.67 5.37 9.39
N ASP A 125 -15.00 5.30 9.21
CA ASP A 125 -15.89 4.44 10.01
C ASP A 125 -15.61 2.94 9.80
N CYS A 126 -14.94 2.56 8.70
CA CYS A 126 -14.63 1.19 8.37
C CYS A 126 -13.23 0.78 8.83
N LEU A 127 -12.31 1.74 9.01
CA LEU A 127 -10.93 1.47 9.36
C LEU A 127 -10.80 1.13 10.86
N VAL A 128 -10.11 0.04 11.15
CA VAL A 128 -9.80 -0.42 12.52
C VAL A 128 -8.29 -0.60 12.62
N ASP A 129 -7.66 0.16 13.46
CA ASP A 129 -6.23 0.02 13.76
C ASP A 129 -6.05 -0.96 14.91
N LEU A 130 -5.85 -2.23 14.57
CA LEU A 130 -5.69 -3.31 15.56
C LEU A 130 -4.50 -3.07 16.50
N PHE A 131 -3.45 -2.41 16.02
CA PHE A 131 -2.29 -2.17 16.85
C PHE A 131 -2.63 -1.21 17.99
N ASN A 132 -3.30 -0.10 17.70
CA ASN A 132 -3.71 0.86 18.70
C ASN A 132 -4.86 0.35 19.59
N GLU A 133 -5.76 -0.48 19.07
CA GLU A 133 -6.82 -1.10 19.88
C GLU A 133 -6.28 -2.11 20.89
N VAL A 134 -5.25 -2.90 20.52
CA VAL A 134 -4.68 -3.93 21.38
C VAL A 134 -3.65 -3.38 22.35
N TYR A 135 -2.82 -2.43 21.91
CA TYR A 135 -1.68 -1.94 22.70
C TYR A 135 -1.87 -0.51 23.22
N GLY A 136 -2.95 0.19 22.82
CA GLY A 136 -3.20 1.56 23.17
C GLY A 136 -2.35 2.57 22.39
N PRO A 137 -2.68 3.89 22.51
CA PRO A 137 -1.92 4.94 21.85
C PRO A 137 -0.50 5.00 22.43
N GLY A 138 0.48 4.65 21.59
CA GLY A 138 1.89 4.61 21.97
C GLY A 138 2.52 3.23 21.87
N GLY A 139 1.71 2.17 21.64
CA GLY A 139 2.21 0.81 21.42
C GLY A 139 3.18 0.29 22.46
N ALA A 140 3.31 -1.01 22.61
CA ALA A 140 4.42 -1.58 23.36
C ALA A 140 5.72 -1.27 22.60
N SER A 141 6.57 -0.41 23.16
CA SER A 141 7.96 -0.37 22.73
C SER A 141 8.53 -1.76 23.02
N PHE A 142 8.86 -2.50 21.98
CA PHE A 142 9.75 -3.63 22.13
C PHE A 142 11.12 -3.05 22.50
N GLU A 143 11.33 -2.77 23.76
CA GLU A 143 12.69 -2.66 24.30
C GLU A 143 13.24 -4.08 24.21
N GLY A 144 14.17 -4.26 23.24
CA GLY A 144 14.83 -5.53 23.07
C GLY A 144 15.47 -5.94 24.37
N HIS A 145 15.12 -7.10 24.86
CA HIS A 145 15.93 -7.79 25.84
C HIS A 145 17.24 -8.16 25.15
N GLU A 146 18.34 -7.52 25.60
CA GLU A 146 19.71 -7.96 25.35
C GLU A 146 19.92 -9.37 25.87
#